data_9358cca1f8ec6fdfbfa8c1bcdbdc6303
#
_entry.id   9358cca1f8ec6fdfbfa8c1bcdbdc6303
#
_cell.length_a   1.000
_cell.length_b   1.000
_cell.length_c   1.000
_cell.angle_alpha   90.00
_cell.angle_beta   90.00
_cell.angle_gamma   90.00
#
_symmetry.space_group_name_H-M   'P 1'
#
loop_
_entity.id
_entity.type
_entity.pdbx_description
1 polymer ?
#
loop_
_entity_poly.entity_id
_entity_poly.type
_entity_poly.pdbx_seq_one_letter_code
_entity_poly.pdbx_strand_id
1 'polypeptide(L)'
;MELDVSQGFVHPATAFPFQAELTLEAQDVGGETVTFDPVTLEGSYFVVDDTVRLEGRLTTMARAACAVCLAPAEKAVEIDFDETFRKDANETEDECFRFEGKAVPLDHMALTLAMLNLPMRFVCGRPDCHAAAELKA
;
A
#
# COMPACT_ATOMS: atom_id res chain seq x y z
N MET A 1 -9.79 -7.93 -1.14
CA MET A 1 -9.56 -8.24 -2.56
C MET A 1 -8.46 -9.27 -2.70
N GLU A 2 -8.70 -10.30 -3.47
CA GLU A 2 -7.73 -11.37 -3.66
C GLU A 2 -7.32 -11.48 -5.13
N LEU A 3 -6.03 -11.73 -5.35
CA LEU A 3 -5.48 -11.94 -6.68
C LEU A 3 -5.37 -13.45 -6.93
N ASP A 4 -6.03 -13.92 -7.99
CA ASP A 4 -5.92 -15.32 -8.41
C ASP A 4 -4.56 -15.54 -9.07
N VAL A 5 -3.75 -16.41 -8.47
CA VAL A 5 -2.40 -16.73 -8.97
C VAL A 5 -2.30 -18.19 -9.45
N SER A 6 -3.45 -18.82 -9.73
CA SER A 6 -3.48 -20.23 -10.13
C SER A 6 -2.67 -20.53 -11.38
N GLN A 7 -2.60 -19.59 -12.35
CA GLN A 7 -1.77 -19.78 -13.54
C GLN A 7 -0.29 -19.86 -13.21
N GLY A 8 0.15 -19.13 -12.18
CA GLY A 8 1.54 -19.20 -11.73
C GLY A 8 1.91 -20.55 -11.15
N PHE A 9 0.96 -21.24 -10.51
CA PHE A 9 1.19 -22.59 -10.00
C PHE A 9 1.27 -23.62 -11.15
N VAL A 10 0.55 -23.37 -12.24
CA VAL A 10 0.62 -24.23 -13.42
C VAL A 10 1.90 -24.01 -14.22
N HIS A 11 2.37 -22.76 -14.26
CA HIS A 11 3.56 -22.36 -14.99
C HIS A 11 4.58 -21.70 -14.05
N PRO A 12 5.28 -22.49 -13.19
CA PRO A 12 6.22 -21.94 -12.22
C PRO A 12 7.31 -21.11 -12.88
N ALA A 13 7.78 -20.09 -12.17
CA ALA A 13 8.85 -19.17 -12.62
C ALA A 13 8.49 -18.34 -13.86
N THR A 14 7.23 -18.35 -14.28
CA THR A 14 6.76 -17.51 -15.39
C THR A 14 6.06 -16.29 -14.79
N ALA A 15 6.47 -15.09 -15.21
CA ALA A 15 5.84 -13.85 -14.77
C ALA A 15 4.53 -13.60 -15.52
N PHE A 16 3.49 -13.27 -14.79
CA PHE A 16 2.17 -12.91 -15.33
C PHE A 16 1.83 -11.49 -14.91
N PRO A 17 1.34 -10.66 -15.83
CA PRO A 17 0.93 -9.30 -15.47
C PRO A 17 -0.33 -9.31 -14.61
N PHE A 18 -0.45 -8.33 -13.73
CA PHE A 18 -1.68 -8.14 -12.98
C PHE A 18 -1.98 -6.66 -12.82
N GLN A 19 -3.25 -6.37 -12.63
CA GLN A 19 -3.73 -5.04 -12.29
C GLN A 19 -4.92 -5.20 -11.36
N ALA A 20 -4.94 -4.41 -10.30
CA ALA A 20 -6.00 -4.46 -9.31
C ALA A 20 -6.31 -3.06 -8.80
N GLU A 21 -7.57 -2.84 -8.45
CA GLU A 21 -8.00 -1.62 -7.81
C GLU A 21 -8.76 -2.01 -6.55
N LEU A 22 -8.41 -1.40 -5.42
CA LEU A 22 -9.04 -1.70 -4.15
C LEU A 22 -9.23 -0.44 -3.32
N THR A 23 -10.14 -0.51 -2.35
CA THR A 23 -10.42 0.59 -1.45
C THR A 23 -9.91 0.24 -0.07
N LEU A 24 -9.09 1.11 0.50
CA LEU A 24 -8.63 0.97 1.88
C LEU A 24 -9.57 1.71 2.83
N GLU A 25 -9.78 1.12 4.01
CA GLU A 25 -10.55 1.77 5.05
C GLU A 25 -9.78 2.94 5.65
N ALA A 26 -10.50 3.94 6.15
CA ALA A 26 -9.90 5.06 6.85
C ALA A 26 -9.11 4.56 8.07
N GLN A 27 -7.97 5.18 8.33
CA GLN A 27 -7.09 4.81 9.43
C GLN A 27 -6.95 5.96 10.41
N ASP A 28 -6.85 5.63 11.69
CA ASP A 28 -6.53 6.61 12.73
C ASP A 28 -5.01 6.58 12.94
N VAL A 29 -4.37 7.70 12.65
CA VAL A 29 -2.92 7.85 12.77
C VAL A 29 -2.64 9.01 13.71
N GLY A 30 -2.22 8.70 14.93
CA GLY A 30 -1.88 9.71 15.92
C GLY A 30 -3.04 10.64 16.30
N GLY A 31 -4.28 10.13 16.27
CA GLY A 31 -5.46 10.92 16.55
C GLY A 31 -6.09 11.59 15.33
N GLU A 32 -5.46 11.49 14.17
CA GLU A 32 -5.97 12.04 12.93
C GLU A 32 -6.52 10.93 12.04
N THR A 33 -7.67 11.19 11.40
CA THR A 33 -8.24 10.24 10.46
C THR A 33 -7.62 10.45 9.07
N VAL A 34 -7.01 9.40 8.53
CA VAL A 34 -6.43 9.41 7.19
C VAL A 34 -7.31 8.55 6.29
N THR A 35 -7.74 9.13 5.17
CA THR A 35 -8.51 8.43 4.16
C THR A 35 -7.68 8.27 2.89
N PHE A 36 -8.04 7.28 2.08
CA PHE A 36 -7.31 6.98 0.85
C PHE A 36 -8.28 6.98 -0.33
N ASP A 37 -7.84 7.54 -1.44
CA ASP A 37 -8.52 7.34 -2.73
C ASP A 37 -8.37 5.87 -3.15
N PRO A 38 -9.14 5.36 -4.11
CA PRO A 38 -8.96 3.99 -4.59
C PRO A 38 -7.50 3.72 -4.93
N VAL A 39 -6.99 2.60 -4.43
CA VAL A 39 -5.60 2.19 -4.62
C VAL A 39 -5.49 1.40 -5.90
N THR A 40 -4.56 1.78 -6.76
CA THR A 40 -4.24 1.04 -7.97
C THR A 40 -2.95 0.27 -7.77
N LEU A 41 -2.99 -1.03 -8.05
CA LEU A 41 -1.84 -1.91 -8.05
C LEU A 41 -1.64 -2.44 -9.47
N GLU A 42 -0.43 -2.34 -9.99
CA GLU A 42 -0.11 -2.92 -11.29
C GLU A 42 1.32 -3.44 -11.29
N GLY A 43 1.52 -4.54 -11.98
CA GLY A 43 2.83 -5.17 -12.05
C GLY A 43 2.72 -6.59 -12.54
N SER A 44 3.55 -7.47 -11.96
CA SER A 44 3.57 -8.88 -12.32
C SER A 44 3.77 -9.75 -11.09
N TYR A 45 3.37 -11.01 -11.22
CA TYR A 45 3.62 -12.01 -10.19
C TYR A 45 4.20 -13.27 -10.81
N PHE A 46 4.91 -14.04 -10.00
CA PHE A 46 5.34 -15.39 -10.38
C PHE A 46 5.37 -16.28 -9.15
N VAL A 47 5.31 -17.59 -9.38
CA VAL A 47 5.28 -18.59 -8.33
C VAL A 47 6.49 -19.51 -8.48
N VAL A 48 7.23 -19.70 -7.39
CA VAL A 48 8.36 -20.62 -7.30
C VAL A 48 8.30 -21.30 -5.94
N ASP A 49 8.31 -22.65 -5.92
CA ASP A 49 8.33 -23.44 -4.69
C ASP A 49 7.24 -23.03 -3.68
N ASP A 50 6.00 -22.92 -4.17
CA ASP A 50 4.83 -22.49 -3.38
C ASP A 50 4.96 -21.10 -2.76
N THR A 51 5.88 -20.30 -3.27
CA THR A 51 6.06 -18.92 -2.88
C THR A 51 5.60 -18.03 -4.01
N VAL A 52 4.74 -17.05 -3.71
CA VAL A 52 4.26 -16.06 -4.68
C VAL A 52 5.02 -14.76 -4.46
N ARG A 53 5.60 -14.25 -5.53
CA ARG A 53 6.29 -12.97 -5.49
C ARG A 53 5.56 -11.96 -6.38
N LEU A 54 5.23 -10.82 -5.80
CA LEU A 54 4.57 -9.71 -6.48
C LEU A 54 5.53 -8.55 -6.61
N GLU A 55 5.68 -8.05 -7.82
CA GLU A 55 6.46 -6.84 -8.09
C GLU A 55 5.59 -5.86 -8.85
N GLY A 56 5.67 -4.59 -8.50
CA GLY A 56 4.88 -3.60 -9.21
C GLY A 56 4.88 -2.24 -8.54
N ARG A 57 3.83 -1.49 -8.81
CA ARG A 57 3.65 -0.14 -8.29
C ARG A 57 2.28 0.02 -7.66
N LEU A 58 2.26 0.65 -6.50
CA LEU A 58 1.05 1.06 -5.79
C LEU A 58 0.90 2.57 -5.93
N THR A 59 -0.28 3.03 -6.31
CA THR A 59 -0.59 4.45 -6.46
C THR A 59 -1.88 4.76 -5.75
N THR A 60 -1.88 5.78 -4.90
CA THR A 60 -3.07 6.31 -4.24
C THR A 60 -2.84 7.75 -3.81
N MET A 61 -3.88 8.36 -3.24
CA MET A 61 -3.79 9.66 -2.62
C MET A 61 -4.28 9.54 -1.18
N ALA A 62 -3.44 9.87 -0.22
CA ALA A 62 -3.80 9.91 1.20
C ALA A 62 -4.30 11.31 1.54
N ARG A 63 -5.37 11.39 2.31
CA ARG A 63 -6.02 12.65 2.69
C ARG A 63 -6.23 12.72 4.19
N ALA A 64 -5.90 13.87 4.76
CA ALA A 64 -6.11 14.15 6.16
C ALA A 64 -6.23 15.64 6.37
N ALA A 65 -6.58 16.07 7.59
CA ALA A 65 -6.56 17.49 7.91
C ALA A 65 -5.12 17.97 8.07
N CYS A 66 -4.85 19.19 7.62
CA CYS A 66 -3.56 19.84 7.88
C CYS A 66 -3.30 19.92 9.38
N ALA A 67 -2.12 19.52 9.81
CA ALA A 67 -1.76 19.50 11.23
C ALA A 67 -1.73 20.90 11.85
N VAL A 68 -1.68 21.96 11.06
CA VAL A 68 -1.57 23.33 11.54
C VAL A 68 -2.88 24.09 11.40
N CYS A 69 -3.50 24.10 10.22
CA CYS A 69 -4.68 24.93 9.95
C CYS A 69 -5.98 24.14 9.82
N LEU A 70 -5.92 22.80 9.90
CA LEU A 70 -7.04 21.86 9.77
C LEU A 70 -7.73 21.87 8.39
N ALA A 71 -7.20 22.62 7.43
CA ALA A 71 -7.70 22.55 6.06
C ALA A 71 -7.39 21.18 5.45
N PRO A 72 -8.16 20.74 4.43
CA PRO A 72 -7.85 19.48 3.76
C PRO A 72 -6.43 19.46 3.20
N ALA A 73 -5.70 18.40 3.49
CA ALA A 73 -4.36 18.16 2.99
C ALA A 73 -4.29 16.79 2.34
N GLU A 74 -3.43 16.65 1.35
CA GLU A 74 -3.29 15.38 0.65
C GLU A 74 -1.83 15.10 0.33
N LYS A 75 -1.52 13.81 0.21
CA LYS A 75 -0.20 13.32 -0.14
C LYS A 75 -0.33 12.22 -1.17
N ALA A 76 0.30 12.41 -2.31
CA ALA A 76 0.39 11.35 -3.32
C ALA A 76 1.29 10.23 -2.79
N VAL A 77 0.79 9.00 -2.87
CA VAL A 77 1.54 7.80 -2.49
C VAL A 77 1.78 7.01 -3.75
N GLU A 78 3.04 6.89 -4.14
CA GLU A 78 3.46 6.15 -5.31
C GLU A 78 4.69 5.36 -4.93
N ILE A 79 4.54 4.02 -4.89
CA ILE A 79 5.54 3.14 -4.32
C ILE A 79 5.80 1.98 -5.27
N ASP A 80 7.06 1.73 -5.57
CA ASP A 80 7.47 0.49 -6.19
C ASP A 80 7.61 -0.56 -5.09
N PHE A 81 7.02 -1.73 -5.30
CA PHE A 81 7.05 -2.79 -4.31
C PHE A 81 7.50 -4.11 -4.89
N ASP A 82 8.06 -4.93 -4.02
CA ASP A 82 8.50 -6.29 -4.29
C ASP A 82 8.23 -7.09 -3.02
N GLU A 83 7.11 -7.81 -3.02
CA GLU A 83 6.63 -8.50 -1.82
C GLU A 83 6.50 -9.98 -2.07
N THR A 84 6.76 -10.75 -1.02
CA THR A 84 6.72 -12.20 -1.05
C THR A 84 5.55 -12.71 -0.21
N PHE A 85 4.81 -13.68 -0.75
CA PHE A 85 3.71 -14.35 -0.06
C PHE A 85 4.06 -15.83 0.08
N ARG A 86 3.92 -16.35 1.30
CA ARG A 86 4.18 -17.77 1.62
C ARG A 86 3.03 -18.34 2.42
N LYS A 87 2.72 -19.59 2.19
CA LYS A 87 1.62 -20.29 2.92
C LYS A 87 1.94 -20.52 4.38
N ASP A 88 3.21 -20.64 4.71
CA ASP A 88 3.69 -20.90 6.07
C ASP A 88 4.29 -19.66 6.75
N ALA A 89 4.08 -18.47 6.17
CA ALA A 89 4.65 -17.24 6.71
C ALA A 89 4.06 -16.91 8.09
N ASN A 90 4.93 -16.48 8.99
CA ASN A 90 4.54 -15.85 10.25
C ASN A 90 4.74 -14.35 10.07
N GLU A 91 3.63 -13.62 9.89
CA GLU A 91 3.68 -12.19 9.56
C GLU A 91 4.29 -11.32 10.65
N THR A 92 4.47 -11.86 11.87
CA THR A 92 5.13 -11.14 12.96
C THR A 92 6.64 -11.35 13.01
N GLU A 93 7.16 -12.44 12.45
CA GLU A 93 8.58 -12.80 12.48
C GLU A 93 9.23 -12.76 11.11
N ASP A 94 8.48 -13.12 10.07
CA ASP A 94 8.97 -13.14 8.69
C ASP A 94 8.63 -11.83 7.98
N GLU A 95 9.49 -11.43 7.05
CA GLU A 95 9.23 -10.26 6.19
C GLU A 95 8.36 -10.64 5.00
N CYS A 96 7.44 -11.57 5.18
CA CYS A 96 6.58 -12.12 4.16
C CYS A 96 5.13 -12.03 4.57
N PHE A 97 4.26 -11.93 3.58
CA PHE A 97 2.82 -12.02 3.81
C PHE A 97 2.37 -13.47 3.67
N ARG A 98 1.26 -13.80 4.30
CA ARG A 98 0.69 -15.13 4.26
C ARG A 98 -0.45 -15.19 3.25
N PHE A 99 -0.58 -16.32 2.56
CA PHE A 99 -1.73 -16.60 1.70
C PHE A 99 -2.16 -18.04 1.83
N GLU A 100 -3.37 -18.35 1.36
CA GLU A 100 -3.92 -19.70 1.35
C GLU A 100 -4.50 -20.01 -0.03
N GLY A 101 -4.50 -21.31 -0.39
CA GLY A 101 -5.03 -21.74 -1.68
C GLY A 101 -4.20 -21.24 -2.86
N LYS A 102 -4.87 -20.67 -3.85
CA LYS A 102 -4.25 -20.14 -5.07
C LYS A 102 -4.61 -18.67 -5.30
N ALA A 103 -4.88 -17.95 -4.21
CA ALA A 103 -5.19 -16.54 -4.23
C ALA A 103 -4.42 -15.83 -3.12
N VAL A 104 -3.89 -14.65 -3.41
CA VAL A 104 -3.18 -13.85 -2.43
C VAL A 104 -4.04 -12.64 -2.04
N PRO A 105 -4.19 -12.38 -0.73
CA PRO A 105 -4.94 -11.21 -0.26
C PRO A 105 -4.09 -9.95 -0.47
N LEU A 106 -4.65 -8.95 -1.15
CA LEU A 106 -3.93 -7.72 -1.46
C LEU A 106 -4.18 -6.62 -0.45
N ASP A 107 -5.29 -6.69 0.31
CA ASP A 107 -5.70 -5.60 1.19
C ASP A 107 -4.66 -5.29 2.27
N HIS A 108 -4.19 -6.31 2.97
CA HIS A 108 -3.22 -6.14 4.04
C HIS A 108 -1.89 -5.60 3.51
N MET A 109 -1.42 -6.14 2.39
CA MET A 109 -0.19 -5.67 1.75
C MET A 109 -0.33 -4.20 1.34
N ALA A 110 -1.41 -3.84 0.66
CA ALA A 110 -1.64 -2.48 0.20
C ALA A 110 -1.73 -1.50 1.36
N LEU A 111 -2.46 -1.86 2.42
CA LEU A 111 -2.57 -1.02 3.60
C LEU A 111 -1.21 -0.83 4.27
N THR A 112 -0.45 -1.90 4.45
CA THR A 112 0.88 -1.83 5.07
C THR A 112 1.81 -0.93 4.28
N LEU A 113 1.85 -1.08 2.96
CA LEU A 113 2.70 -0.26 2.10
C LEU A 113 2.29 1.21 2.14
N ALA A 114 0.99 1.48 2.08
CA ALA A 114 0.49 2.84 2.13
C ALA A 114 0.81 3.51 3.47
N MET A 115 0.61 2.80 4.58
CA MET A 115 0.87 3.33 5.92
C MET A 115 2.35 3.62 6.15
N LEU A 116 3.24 2.76 5.66
CA LEU A 116 4.68 2.96 5.80
C LEU A 116 5.21 4.17 5.03
N ASN A 117 4.45 4.65 4.06
CA ASN A 117 4.86 5.77 3.20
C ASN A 117 4.09 7.06 3.49
N LEU A 118 3.32 7.10 4.58
CA LEU A 118 2.66 8.32 5.00
C LEU A 118 3.67 9.30 5.63
N PRO A 119 3.47 10.62 5.46
CA PRO A 119 4.30 11.60 6.16
C PRO A 119 4.01 11.54 7.66
N MET A 120 4.95 12.03 8.47
CA MET A 120 4.74 12.10 9.91
C MET A 120 3.57 13.00 10.28
N ARG A 121 3.31 13.99 9.45
CA ARG A 121 2.13 14.85 9.58
C ARG A 121 1.76 15.42 8.20
N PHE A 122 0.49 15.70 8.03
CA PHE A 122 -0.01 16.31 6.81
C PHE A 122 0.02 17.82 6.91
N VAL A 123 0.46 18.46 5.82
CA VAL A 123 0.43 19.91 5.69
C VAL A 123 -0.18 20.26 4.34
N CYS A 124 -0.99 21.33 4.32
CA CYS A 124 -1.76 21.66 3.12
C CYS A 124 -0.93 22.35 2.04
N GLY A 125 0.24 22.90 2.39
CA GLY A 125 1.10 23.59 1.44
C GLY A 125 0.56 24.95 0.98
N ARG A 126 -0.54 25.43 1.58
CA ARG A 126 -1.15 26.71 1.19
C ARG A 126 -0.35 27.88 1.72
N PRO A 127 -0.25 28.99 0.94
CA PRO A 127 0.53 30.16 1.38
C PRO A 127 0.02 30.79 2.68
N ASP A 128 -1.27 30.68 2.97
CA ASP A 128 -1.90 31.22 4.17
C ASP A 128 -1.85 30.27 5.36
N CYS A 129 -1.23 29.10 5.21
CA CYS A 129 -1.10 28.11 6.28
C CYS A 129 0.12 28.42 7.15
N HIS A 130 -0.08 28.41 8.48
CA HIS A 130 1.01 28.65 9.44
C HIS A 130 2.13 27.61 9.38
N ALA A 131 1.89 26.43 8.80
CA ALA A 131 2.93 25.43 8.63
C ALA A 131 4.09 25.93 7.79
N ALA A 132 3.83 26.79 6.79
CA ALA A 132 4.88 27.37 5.95
C ALA A 132 5.83 28.26 6.75
N ALA A 133 5.31 28.98 7.74
CA ALA A 133 6.12 29.81 8.61
C ALA A 133 6.94 28.96 9.60
N GLU A 134 6.38 27.89 10.12
CA GLU A 134 7.07 27.00 11.03
C GLU A 134 8.24 26.28 10.36
N LEU A 135 8.08 25.86 9.12
CA LEU A 135 9.12 25.17 8.37
C LEU A 135 10.32 26.05 8.02
N LYS A 136 10.17 27.35 8.13
CA LYS A 136 11.24 28.31 7.86
C LYS A 136 12.01 28.73 9.12
N ALA A 137 11.52 28.35 10.25
CA ALA A 137 12.12 28.72 11.53
C ALA A 137 13.32 27.85 11.90
#